data_1c3ffed4ac6a23759120195497b11b68
#
_entry.id   1c3ffed4ac6a23759120195497b11b68
#
_cell.length_a   1.000
_cell.length_b   1.000
_cell.length_c   1.000
_cell.angle_alpha   90.00
_cell.angle_beta   90.00
_cell.angle_gamma   90.00
#
_symmetry.space_group_name_H-M   'P 1'
#
loop_
_entity.id
_entity.type
_entity.pdbx_description
1 polymer ?
#
loop_
_entity_poly.entity_id
_entity_poly.type
_entity_poly.pdbx_seq_one_letter_code
_entity_poly.pdbx_strand_id
1 'polypeptide(L)'
;MRRTALIIALIIALVPAAAGAEATYHGISTGGIVNDVAITADGRYLVAGTEGGSIVYLQRDGAAPWNVSAGSTVTTVAVADAGGYVAAGTDRGDVLLLDGNGGRYWTKSVVGPARDLAFAGDGRYLVVGSERITLFDYRGEEEWSLPVGANARSGGAQIPEISSVAFTNDGSYIVAGSSNGDILFMNRQGNLIWEGLARGAVTAVDVSRDGSVIAAGSRDRALQIYGRAGGVPWATPTGAPILALALSEDGRFVVVGKEGGDVECYRPNDALLWKNRTGSDILGVDLSRRGEAVAAGTANGTVRLWSGNGDARWSFDAGAPVRAVALSDGGDYLAAGAGDRAFIFRTADAPVMEEPTGNATPVTNPTRAGGAGALIGLLAVAAAGLLLRR
;
A
#
# COMPACT_ATOMS: atom_id res chain seq x y z
N MET A 1 80.63 -12.32 22.85
CA MET A 1 79.20 -12.59 23.08
C MET A 1 78.41 -11.39 22.58
N ARG A 2 77.87 -11.48 21.37
CA ARG A 2 77.00 -10.42 20.77
C ARG A 2 75.55 -10.84 20.97
N ARG A 3 74.84 -10.05 21.72
CA ARG A 3 73.37 -10.25 21.90
C ARG A 3 72.64 -9.54 20.74
N THR A 4 72.00 -10.35 19.91
CA THR A 4 71.13 -9.87 18.85
C THR A 4 69.72 -9.62 19.44
N ALA A 5 69.27 -8.39 19.47
CA ALA A 5 67.92 -8.06 19.89
C ALA A 5 67.01 -8.23 18.69
N LEU A 6 66.03 -9.12 18.83
CA LEU A 6 64.94 -9.34 17.84
C LEU A 6 63.86 -8.30 18.07
N ILE A 7 63.71 -7.35 17.14
CA ILE A 7 62.60 -6.39 17.14
C ILE A 7 61.43 -7.06 16.42
N ILE A 8 60.39 -7.43 17.15
CA ILE A 8 59.14 -7.87 16.60
C ILE A 8 58.31 -6.64 16.28
N ALA A 9 58.23 -6.31 15.00
CA ALA A 9 57.31 -5.27 14.52
C ALA A 9 55.88 -5.81 14.52
N LEU A 10 55.06 -5.34 15.44
CA LEU A 10 53.62 -5.61 15.47
C LEU A 10 52.97 -4.80 14.32
N ILE A 11 52.64 -5.44 13.22
CA ILE A 11 51.82 -4.87 12.16
C ILE A 11 50.36 -4.92 12.65
N ILE A 12 49.87 -3.78 13.17
CA ILE A 12 48.43 -3.57 13.40
C ILE A 12 47.82 -3.35 12.02
N ALA A 13 47.23 -4.39 11.47
CA ALA A 13 46.34 -4.22 10.31
C ALA A 13 45.15 -3.37 10.75
N LEU A 14 45.09 -2.14 10.30
CA LEU A 14 43.88 -1.33 10.36
C LEU A 14 42.86 -2.04 9.45
N VAL A 15 41.93 -2.77 10.03
CA VAL A 15 40.73 -3.18 9.33
C VAL A 15 39.91 -1.89 9.12
N PRO A 16 39.66 -1.46 7.90
CA PRO A 16 38.75 -0.35 7.71
C PRO A 16 37.44 -0.72 8.37
N ALA A 17 36.97 0.13 9.26
CA ALA A 17 35.58 0.01 9.77
C ALA A 17 34.70 -0.07 8.54
N ALA A 18 33.92 -1.15 8.41
CA ALA A 18 32.90 -1.25 7.38
C ALA A 18 32.03 0.00 7.52
N ALA A 19 31.99 0.82 6.47
CA ALA A 19 30.99 1.86 6.37
C ALA A 19 29.67 1.17 6.65
N GLY A 20 28.90 1.64 7.66
CA GLY A 20 27.64 1.03 8.05
C GLY A 20 26.79 0.86 6.78
N ALA A 21 26.31 -0.35 6.53
CA ALA A 21 25.41 -0.58 5.42
C ALA A 21 24.23 0.38 5.62
N GLU A 22 23.93 1.21 4.61
CA GLU A 22 22.72 2.03 4.66
C GLU A 22 21.51 1.12 4.88
N ALA A 23 20.58 1.53 5.74
CA ALA A 23 19.35 0.81 5.96
C ALA A 23 18.63 0.62 4.63
N THR A 24 18.21 -0.60 4.34
CA THR A 24 17.50 -0.93 3.10
C THR A 24 16.00 -0.73 3.25
N TYR A 25 15.53 -0.46 4.47
CA TYR A 25 14.15 -0.07 4.75
C TYR A 25 14.04 0.80 6.01
N HIS A 26 12.94 1.54 6.07
CA HIS A 26 12.52 2.29 7.26
C HIS A 26 11.13 1.83 7.68
N GLY A 27 10.94 1.58 8.99
CA GLY A 27 9.65 1.23 9.57
C GLY A 27 9.29 2.23 10.66
N ILE A 28 8.20 2.99 10.46
CA ILE A 28 7.81 4.10 11.32
C ILE A 28 6.46 3.80 11.95
N SER A 29 6.34 4.06 13.27
CA SER A 29 5.06 3.96 13.95
C SER A 29 4.12 5.08 13.50
N THR A 30 2.90 4.70 13.12
CA THR A 30 1.84 5.59 12.64
C THR A 30 0.85 5.97 13.74
N GLY A 31 1.03 5.40 14.94
CA GLY A 31 0.15 5.65 16.08
C GLY A 31 -1.22 4.95 16.01
N GLY A 32 -1.43 4.08 15.03
CA GLY A 32 -2.65 3.29 14.86
C GLY A 32 -2.51 2.29 13.72
N ILE A 33 -3.39 1.30 13.67
CA ILE A 33 -3.35 0.26 12.64
C ILE A 33 -3.49 0.90 11.26
N VAL A 34 -2.55 0.61 10.36
CA VAL A 34 -2.55 1.09 8.98
C VAL A 34 -3.58 0.29 8.18
N ASN A 35 -4.51 1.00 7.55
CA ASN A 35 -5.50 0.41 6.64
C ASN A 35 -5.04 0.45 5.19
N ASP A 36 -4.40 1.57 4.80
CA ASP A 36 -4.02 1.79 3.42
C ASP A 36 -2.73 2.59 3.32
N VAL A 37 -1.98 2.39 2.23
CA VAL A 37 -0.78 3.14 1.90
C VAL A 37 -0.74 3.49 0.42
N ALA A 38 -0.18 4.66 0.11
CA ALA A 38 0.12 5.10 -1.24
C ALA A 38 1.55 5.64 -1.31
N ILE A 39 2.20 5.52 -2.46
CA ILE A 39 3.56 6.01 -2.70
C ILE A 39 3.60 6.87 -3.97
N THR A 40 4.43 7.91 -3.97
CA THR A 40 4.62 8.74 -5.17
C THR A 40 5.33 7.96 -6.29
N ALA A 41 5.10 8.34 -7.53
CA ALA A 41 5.69 7.72 -8.71
C ALA A 41 7.22 7.59 -8.62
N ASP A 42 7.90 8.58 -8.02
CA ASP A 42 9.36 8.59 -7.81
C ASP A 42 9.83 7.90 -6.52
N GLY A 43 8.92 7.35 -5.73
CA GLY A 43 9.20 6.68 -4.46
C GLY A 43 9.73 7.58 -3.36
N ARG A 44 9.60 8.92 -3.46
CA ARG A 44 10.11 9.85 -2.45
C ARG A 44 9.24 9.91 -1.21
N TYR A 45 7.93 9.77 -1.39
CA TYR A 45 6.97 9.98 -0.33
C TYR A 45 5.99 8.83 -0.27
N LEU A 46 5.65 8.45 0.94
CA LEU A 46 4.63 7.48 1.29
C LEU A 46 3.58 8.17 2.15
N VAL A 47 2.33 7.82 1.91
CA VAL A 47 1.19 8.21 2.75
C VAL A 47 0.61 6.97 3.38
N ALA A 48 0.28 7.02 4.66
CA ALA A 48 -0.41 5.96 5.37
C ALA A 48 -1.67 6.50 6.05
N GLY A 49 -2.79 5.81 5.88
CA GLY A 49 -4.05 6.06 6.56
C GLY A 49 -4.30 5.04 7.65
N THR A 50 -4.76 5.48 8.84
CA THR A 50 -4.89 4.60 10.00
C THR A 50 -6.32 4.47 10.53
N GLU A 51 -6.60 3.37 11.26
CA GLU A 51 -7.85 3.18 12.01
C GLU A 51 -8.06 4.28 13.07
N GLY A 52 -6.97 4.82 13.64
CA GLY A 52 -7.01 5.93 14.58
C GLY A 52 -7.31 7.30 13.96
N GLY A 53 -7.52 7.36 12.64
CA GLY A 53 -7.84 8.59 11.92
C GLY A 53 -6.62 9.47 11.63
N SER A 54 -5.41 8.94 11.69
CA SER A 54 -4.19 9.64 11.29
C SER A 54 -3.90 9.45 9.81
N ILE A 55 -3.52 10.55 9.15
CA ILE A 55 -2.92 10.57 7.81
C ILE A 55 -1.46 10.93 8.03
N VAL A 56 -0.56 9.97 7.81
CA VAL A 56 0.88 10.11 8.07
C VAL A 56 1.61 10.20 6.76
N TYR A 57 2.40 11.25 6.56
CA TYR A 57 3.21 11.47 5.37
C TYR A 57 4.68 11.24 5.71
N LEU A 58 5.31 10.34 4.99
CA LEU A 58 6.64 9.85 5.25
C LEU A 58 7.55 10.11 4.06
N GLN A 59 8.81 10.46 4.33
CA GLN A 59 9.84 10.48 3.31
C GLN A 59 10.54 9.12 3.25
N ARG A 60 11.12 8.80 2.11
CA ARG A 60 11.84 7.53 1.89
C ARG A 60 13.05 7.32 2.81
N ASP A 61 13.60 8.39 3.40
CA ASP A 61 14.67 8.35 4.41
C ASP A 61 14.16 8.09 5.82
N GLY A 62 12.86 7.85 5.98
CA GLY A 62 12.22 7.58 7.24
C GLY A 62 11.80 8.82 8.02
N ALA A 63 12.03 10.03 7.52
CA ALA A 63 11.48 11.22 8.16
C ALA A 63 9.95 11.26 8.00
N ALA A 64 9.26 11.68 9.07
CA ALA A 64 7.81 11.91 9.06
C ALA A 64 7.54 13.40 9.14
N PRO A 65 7.48 14.12 8.01
CA PRO A 65 7.36 15.58 8.01
C PRO A 65 6.05 16.07 8.58
N TRP A 66 4.96 15.26 8.50
CA TRP A 66 3.69 15.65 9.11
C TRP A 66 2.75 14.46 9.36
N ASN A 67 1.83 14.69 10.30
CA ASN A 67 0.71 13.83 10.63
C ASN A 67 -0.53 14.73 10.81
N VAL A 68 -1.60 14.42 10.09
CA VAL A 68 -2.87 15.17 10.14
C VAL A 68 -3.99 14.26 10.57
N SER A 69 -4.84 14.73 11.49
CA SER A 69 -6.03 13.98 11.89
C SER A 69 -7.18 14.19 10.91
N ALA A 70 -7.77 13.09 10.46
CA ALA A 70 -9.00 13.07 9.67
C ALA A 70 -10.27 13.13 10.53
N GLY A 71 -10.14 12.89 11.85
CA GLY A 71 -11.27 12.91 12.78
C GLY A 71 -12.05 11.59 12.90
N SER A 72 -11.84 10.64 12.00
CA SER A 72 -12.41 9.28 12.03
C SER A 72 -11.49 8.32 11.30
N THR A 73 -11.78 7.02 11.33
CA THR A 73 -10.98 5.98 10.67
C THR A 73 -10.71 6.33 9.20
N VAL A 74 -9.43 6.43 8.82
CA VAL A 74 -9.04 6.55 7.43
C VAL A 74 -9.13 5.17 6.78
N THR A 75 -9.96 5.04 5.76
CA THR A 75 -10.22 3.79 5.04
C THR A 75 -9.32 3.63 3.82
N THR A 76 -8.99 4.74 3.17
CA THR A 76 -8.22 4.78 1.93
C THR A 76 -7.43 6.07 1.81
N VAL A 77 -6.28 6.01 1.16
CA VAL A 77 -5.43 7.15 0.85
C VAL A 77 -4.92 7.09 -0.59
N ALA A 78 -4.71 8.24 -1.20
CA ALA A 78 -3.99 8.34 -2.47
C ALA A 78 -3.04 9.54 -2.45
N VAL A 79 -2.02 9.47 -3.27
CA VAL A 79 -1.07 10.54 -3.50
C VAL A 79 -0.98 10.80 -5.01
N ALA A 80 -1.05 12.06 -5.42
CA ALA A 80 -0.81 12.41 -6.82
C ALA A 80 0.65 12.14 -7.21
N ASP A 81 0.91 11.76 -8.47
CA ASP A 81 2.23 11.32 -8.97
C ASP A 81 3.40 12.23 -8.57
N ALA A 82 3.18 13.53 -8.59
CA ALA A 82 4.19 14.54 -8.21
C ALA A 82 4.29 14.78 -6.68
N GLY A 83 3.48 14.10 -5.85
CA GLY A 83 3.46 14.30 -4.40
C GLY A 83 2.88 15.65 -3.95
N GLY A 84 2.29 16.43 -4.86
CA GLY A 84 1.73 17.74 -4.57
C GLY A 84 0.40 17.71 -3.82
N TYR A 85 -0.35 16.60 -3.94
CA TYR A 85 -1.64 16.40 -3.31
C TYR A 85 -1.71 15.03 -2.64
N VAL A 86 -2.34 15.00 -1.48
CA VAL A 86 -2.70 13.80 -0.73
C VAL A 86 -4.20 13.80 -0.49
N ALA A 87 -4.87 12.73 -0.87
CA ALA A 87 -6.28 12.53 -0.55
C ALA A 87 -6.45 11.43 0.50
N ALA A 88 -7.45 11.58 1.35
CA ALA A 88 -7.84 10.56 2.32
C ALA A 88 -9.37 10.48 2.40
N GLY A 89 -9.87 9.25 2.42
CA GLY A 89 -11.27 8.93 2.65
C GLY A 89 -11.46 8.30 4.02
N THR A 90 -12.63 8.50 4.63
CA THR A 90 -12.92 8.01 5.96
C THR A 90 -14.16 7.10 6.00
N ASP A 91 -14.28 6.34 7.09
CA ASP A 91 -15.44 5.49 7.38
C ASP A 91 -16.76 6.27 7.60
N ARG A 92 -16.66 7.60 7.82
CA ARG A 92 -17.82 8.50 7.94
C ARG A 92 -18.17 9.21 6.64
N GLY A 93 -17.40 8.94 5.57
CA GLY A 93 -17.58 9.57 4.28
C GLY A 93 -16.92 10.95 4.13
N ASP A 94 -16.10 11.36 5.09
CA ASP A 94 -15.29 12.56 4.90
C ASP A 94 -14.16 12.27 3.91
N VAL A 95 -13.97 13.19 2.97
CA VAL A 95 -12.89 13.19 1.98
C VAL A 95 -12.06 14.44 2.19
N LEU A 96 -10.79 14.27 2.46
CA LEU A 96 -9.84 15.34 2.70
C LEU A 96 -8.88 15.46 1.52
N LEU A 97 -8.61 16.67 1.07
CA LEU A 97 -7.47 16.97 0.19
C LEU A 97 -6.47 17.82 0.96
N LEU A 98 -5.22 17.36 0.97
CA LEU A 98 -4.09 18.01 1.62
C LEU A 98 -3.03 18.36 0.58
N ASP A 99 -2.22 19.39 0.87
CA ASP A 99 -0.98 19.65 0.11
C ASP A 99 0.18 18.78 0.61
N GLY A 100 1.29 18.76 -0.12
CA GLY A 100 2.48 18.00 0.24
C GLY A 100 3.14 18.43 1.57
N ASN A 101 2.68 19.53 2.19
CA ASN A 101 3.14 20.01 3.50
C ASN A 101 2.12 19.72 4.61
N GLY A 102 1.02 19.01 4.31
CA GLY A 102 -0.03 18.70 5.26
C GLY A 102 -1.06 19.81 5.46
N GLY A 103 -0.98 20.88 4.68
CA GLY A 103 -2.00 21.93 4.66
C GLY A 103 -3.29 21.40 4.04
N ARG A 104 -4.41 21.63 4.71
CA ARG A 104 -5.72 21.18 4.22
C ARG A 104 -6.28 22.15 3.20
N TYR A 105 -6.45 21.67 1.94
CA TYR A 105 -7.14 22.44 0.92
C TYR A 105 -8.64 22.49 1.16
N TRP A 106 -9.24 21.31 1.37
CA TRP A 106 -10.67 21.17 1.64
C TRP A 106 -10.99 19.87 2.36
N THR A 107 -12.20 19.83 2.90
CA THR A 107 -12.87 18.62 3.35
C THR A 107 -14.28 18.63 2.76
N LYS A 108 -14.68 17.55 2.12
CA LYS A 108 -16.00 17.29 1.56
C LYS A 108 -16.55 16.01 2.16
N SER A 109 -17.84 15.78 2.03
CA SER A 109 -18.47 14.54 2.50
C SER A 109 -19.19 13.86 1.35
N VAL A 110 -19.03 12.55 1.25
CA VAL A 110 -19.78 11.68 0.34
C VAL A 110 -20.84 10.90 1.11
N VAL A 111 -21.77 10.26 0.41
CA VAL A 111 -22.82 9.44 1.02
C VAL A 111 -22.22 8.06 1.37
N GLY A 112 -22.28 7.69 2.64
CA GLY A 112 -21.68 6.46 3.15
C GLY A 112 -20.16 6.49 3.29
N PRO A 113 -19.52 5.41 3.76
CA PRO A 113 -18.07 5.34 3.89
C PRO A 113 -17.34 5.53 2.56
N ALA A 114 -16.26 6.32 2.53
CA ALA A 114 -15.36 6.36 1.40
C ALA A 114 -14.55 5.04 1.39
N ARG A 115 -14.79 4.17 0.41
CA ARG A 115 -14.18 2.84 0.34
C ARG A 115 -12.87 2.83 -0.43
N ASP A 116 -12.84 3.63 -1.48
CA ASP A 116 -11.67 3.74 -2.35
C ASP A 116 -11.65 5.11 -3.03
N LEU A 117 -10.47 5.58 -3.41
CA LEU A 117 -10.29 6.83 -4.12
C LEU A 117 -9.05 6.80 -5.02
N ALA A 118 -9.14 7.48 -6.16
CA ALA A 118 -8.07 7.56 -7.12
C ALA A 118 -7.95 8.96 -7.72
N PHE A 119 -6.70 9.44 -7.90
CA PHE A 119 -6.41 10.63 -8.69
C PHE A 119 -6.34 10.33 -10.19
N ALA A 120 -6.73 11.28 -11.02
CA ALA A 120 -6.19 11.37 -12.37
C ALA A 120 -4.68 11.66 -12.29
N GLY A 121 -3.88 11.21 -13.25
CA GLY A 121 -2.42 11.33 -13.19
C GLY A 121 -1.91 12.77 -13.06
N ASP A 122 -2.67 13.76 -13.55
CA ASP A 122 -2.34 15.18 -13.40
C ASP A 122 -2.76 15.79 -12.04
N GLY A 123 -3.39 15.00 -11.17
CA GLY A 123 -3.89 15.41 -9.86
C GLY A 123 -5.08 16.39 -9.89
N ARG A 124 -5.66 16.67 -11.07
CA ARG A 124 -6.74 17.65 -11.19
C ARG A 124 -8.10 17.14 -10.80
N TYR A 125 -8.27 15.82 -10.79
CA TYR A 125 -9.53 15.16 -10.48
C TYR A 125 -9.29 14.05 -9.48
N LEU A 126 -10.25 13.88 -8.57
CA LEU A 126 -10.31 12.83 -7.57
C LEU A 126 -11.64 12.11 -7.69
N VAL A 127 -11.63 10.81 -8.01
CA VAL A 127 -12.81 9.96 -7.92
C VAL A 127 -12.87 9.28 -6.58
N VAL A 128 -14.06 9.20 -6.02
CA VAL A 128 -14.34 8.55 -4.73
C VAL A 128 -15.44 7.52 -4.91
N GLY A 129 -15.16 6.29 -4.50
CA GLY A 129 -16.12 5.20 -4.38
C GLY A 129 -16.69 5.11 -2.96
N SER A 130 -18.02 5.16 -2.86
CA SER A 130 -18.79 5.05 -1.62
C SER A 130 -20.12 4.31 -1.91
N GLU A 131 -21.24 4.69 -1.33
CA GLU A 131 -22.57 4.32 -1.85
C GLU A 131 -22.87 4.97 -3.21
N ARG A 132 -21.99 5.86 -3.62
CA ARG A 132 -22.03 6.58 -4.91
C ARG A 132 -20.63 6.63 -5.51
N ILE A 133 -20.55 6.89 -6.80
CA ILE A 133 -19.32 7.32 -7.44
C ILE A 133 -19.38 8.83 -7.52
N THR A 134 -18.43 9.53 -6.89
CA THR A 134 -18.39 10.99 -6.86
C THR A 134 -17.07 11.48 -7.44
N LEU A 135 -17.13 12.45 -8.34
CA LEU A 135 -15.96 13.10 -8.91
C LEU A 135 -15.83 14.52 -8.37
N PHE A 136 -14.67 14.84 -7.85
CA PHE A 136 -14.27 16.19 -7.44
C PHE A 136 -13.14 16.70 -8.33
N ASP A 137 -13.14 18.02 -8.55
CA ASP A 137 -11.94 18.70 -9.04
C ASP A 137 -10.95 18.97 -7.87
N TYR A 138 -9.74 19.42 -8.19
CA TYR A 138 -8.71 19.73 -7.18
C TYR A 138 -9.10 20.89 -6.23
N ARG A 139 -10.11 21.70 -6.58
CA ARG A 139 -10.64 22.77 -5.73
C ARG A 139 -11.73 22.27 -4.78
N GLY A 140 -12.16 21.03 -4.95
CA GLY A 140 -13.24 20.40 -4.19
C GLY A 140 -14.62 20.72 -4.73
N GLU A 141 -14.73 21.20 -5.97
CA GLU A 141 -16.04 21.29 -6.62
C GLU A 141 -16.48 19.89 -7.06
N GLU A 142 -17.71 19.51 -6.69
CA GLU A 142 -18.32 18.28 -7.15
C GLU A 142 -18.75 18.42 -8.59
N GLU A 143 -18.06 17.73 -9.50
CA GLU A 143 -18.42 17.70 -10.92
C GLU A 143 -19.71 16.91 -11.14
N TRP A 144 -19.82 15.77 -10.47
CA TRP A 144 -21.02 14.92 -10.46
C TRP A 144 -20.94 13.86 -9.37
N SER A 145 -22.12 13.29 -9.02
CA SER A 145 -22.24 12.16 -8.12
C SER A 145 -23.34 11.21 -8.63
N LEU A 146 -22.97 9.95 -8.89
CA LEU A 146 -23.85 8.94 -9.49
C LEU A 146 -24.17 7.83 -8.50
N PRO A 147 -25.44 7.47 -8.30
CA PRO A 147 -25.80 6.32 -7.47
C PRO A 147 -25.41 5.02 -8.17
N VAL A 148 -25.01 4.02 -7.40
CA VAL A 148 -24.73 2.67 -7.87
C VAL A 148 -26.02 1.85 -7.87
N GLY A 149 -26.22 0.98 -8.88
CA GLY A 149 -27.32 0.02 -8.90
C GLY A 149 -28.69 0.64 -9.22
N ALA A 150 -28.75 1.79 -9.90
CA ALA A 150 -30.01 2.36 -10.39
C ALA A 150 -30.79 1.42 -11.34
N ASN A 151 -30.13 0.40 -11.86
CA ASN A 151 -30.74 -0.68 -12.63
C ASN A 151 -31.04 -1.85 -11.68
N ALA A 152 -32.11 -1.71 -10.91
CA ALA A 152 -32.67 -2.61 -9.89
C ALA A 152 -32.63 -4.11 -10.25
N ARG A 153 -31.45 -4.74 -10.30
CA ARG A 153 -31.33 -6.21 -10.33
C ARG A 153 -31.19 -6.82 -8.93
N SER A 154 -30.80 -6.01 -7.94
CA SER A 154 -30.77 -6.42 -6.55
C SER A 154 -32.15 -6.17 -5.91
N GLY A 155 -33.02 -7.17 -5.91
CA GLY A 155 -34.23 -7.21 -5.06
C GLY A 155 -33.91 -7.29 -3.56
N GLY A 156 -32.73 -6.83 -3.14
CA GLY A 156 -32.23 -6.84 -1.77
C GLY A 156 -32.29 -5.45 -1.13
N ALA A 157 -32.56 -5.44 0.16
CA ALA A 157 -32.71 -4.22 0.99
C ALA A 157 -31.37 -3.48 1.28
N GLN A 158 -30.27 -3.85 0.64
CA GLN A 158 -28.96 -3.23 0.86
C GLN A 158 -28.59 -2.33 -0.33
N ILE A 159 -28.14 -1.10 -0.03
CA ILE A 159 -27.59 -0.19 -1.01
C ILE A 159 -26.24 -0.76 -1.44
N PRO A 160 -25.98 -0.99 -2.76
CA PRO A 160 -24.68 -1.45 -3.20
C PRO A 160 -23.62 -0.38 -2.91
N GLU A 161 -22.46 -0.80 -2.42
CA GLU A 161 -21.32 0.08 -2.22
C GLU A 161 -20.32 -0.12 -3.35
N ILE A 162 -19.64 0.94 -3.76
CA ILE A 162 -18.45 0.86 -4.60
C ILE A 162 -17.30 0.38 -3.72
N SER A 163 -16.72 -0.75 -4.07
CA SER A 163 -15.60 -1.36 -3.36
C SER A 163 -14.24 -0.92 -3.88
N SER A 164 -14.16 -0.54 -5.16
CA SER A 164 -12.91 -0.10 -5.79
C SER A 164 -13.16 0.81 -6.97
N VAL A 165 -12.30 1.80 -7.17
CA VAL A 165 -12.32 2.74 -8.30
C VAL A 165 -10.91 2.90 -8.86
N ALA A 166 -10.79 3.13 -10.16
CA ALA A 166 -9.53 3.50 -10.79
C ALA A 166 -9.77 4.56 -11.88
N PHE A 167 -8.74 5.36 -12.13
CA PHE A 167 -8.76 6.45 -13.10
C PHE A 167 -7.69 6.22 -14.16
N THR A 168 -7.98 6.46 -15.44
CA THR A 168 -6.92 6.52 -16.44
C THR A 168 -5.99 7.70 -16.16
N ASN A 169 -4.72 7.56 -16.46
CA ASN A 169 -3.71 8.58 -16.13
C ASN A 169 -4.04 9.95 -16.78
N ASP A 170 -4.62 9.95 -18.00
CA ASP A 170 -5.04 11.18 -18.69
C ASP A 170 -6.35 11.78 -18.12
N GLY A 171 -6.95 11.14 -17.13
CA GLY A 171 -8.21 11.57 -16.54
C GLY A 171 -9.41 11.48 -17.47
N SER A 172 -9.37 10.64 -18.52
CA SER A 172 -10.46 10.51 -19.49
C SER A 172 -11.54 9.53 -19.09
N TYR A 173 -11.16 8.44 -18.37
CA TYR A 173 -12.05 7.34 -18.04
C TYR A 173 -11.89 6.90 -16.58
N ILE A 174 -13.00 6.40 -16.04
CA ILE A 174 -13.13 5.87 -14.69
C ILE A 174 -13.68 4.45 -14.80
N VAL A 175 -13.11 3.54 -14.03
CA VAL A 175 -13.71 2.22 -13.76
C VAL A 175 -14.13 2.15 -12.31
N ALA A 176 -15.26 1.51 -12.02
CA ALA A 176 -15.73 1.26 -10.66
C ALA A 176 -16.28 -0.16 -10.55
N GLY A 177 -15.97 -0.82 -9.44
CA GLY A 177 -16.50 -2.12 -9.07
C GLY A 177 -17.37 -2.03 -7.83
N SER A 178 -18.47 -2.79 -7.78
CA SER A 178 -19.41 -2.71 -6.68
C SER A 178 -19.59 -4.03 -5.92
N SER A 179 -20.10 -3.93 -4.71
CA SER A 179 -20.38 -5.07 -3.83
C SER A 179 -21.48 -6.01 -4.35
N ASN A 180 -22.30 -5.55 -5.29
CA ASN A 180 -23.32 -6.38 -5.96
C ASN A 180 -22.86 -7.01 -7.28
N GLY A 181 -21.59 -6.76 -7.68
CA GLY A 181 -20.98 -7.36 -8.88
C GLY A 181 -20.96 -6.47 -10.10
N ASP A 182 -21.46 -5.23 -10.06
CA ASP A 182 -21.43 -4.33 -11.20
C ASP A 182 -19.99 -3.86 -11.46
N ILE A 183 -19.61 -3.80 -12.73
CA ILE A 183 -18.38 -3.23 -13.23
C ILE A 183 -18.76 -2.10 -14.18
N LEU A 184 -18.50 -0.87 -13.78
CA LEU A 184 -18.94 0.32 -14.50
C LEU A 184 -17.73 0.99 -15.15
N PHE A 185 -17.79 1.22 -16.44
CA PHE A 185 -16.79 2.00 -17.17
C PHE A 185 -17.44 3.25 -17.75
N MET A 186 -16.91 4.40 -17.39
CA MET A 186 -17.51 5.70 -17.71
C MET A 186 -16.46 6.71 -18.15
N ASN A 187 -16.89 7.73 -18.86
CA ASN A 187 -16.03 8.86 -19.14
C ASN A 187 -15.99 9.84 -17.95
N ARG A 188 -15.06 10.79 -18.00
CA ARG A 188 -14.90 11.83 -16.95
C ARG A 188 -16.17 12.66 -16.72
N GLN A 189 -17.06 12.80 -17.70
CA GLN A 189 -18.32 13.52 -17.57
C GLN A 189 -19.40 12.71 -16.85
N GLY A 190 -19.07 11.50 -16.37
CA GLY A 190 -20.00 10.61 -15.68
C GLY A 190 -20.93 9.84 -16.63
N ASN A 191 -20.73 9.90 -17.95
CA ASN A 191 -21.53 9.11 -18.87
C ASN A 191 -21.05 7.67 -18.89
N LEU A 192 -21.94 6.73 -18.59
CA LEU A 192 -21.66 5.30 -18.67
C LEU A 192 -21.40 4.92 -20.13
N ILE A 193 -20.25 4.26 -20.36
CA ILE A 193 -19.88 3.74 -21.68
C ILE A 193 -20.37 2.30 -21.80
N TRP A 194 -20.11 1.48 -20.78
CA TRP A 194 -20.65 0.14 -20.67
C TRP A 194 -20.70 -0.33 -19.21
N GLU A 195 -21.47 -1.37 -18.98
CA GLU A 195 -21.63 -2.07 -17.72
C GLU A 195 -21.31 -3.55 -17.92
N GLY A 196 -20.45 -4.10 -17.06
CA GLY A 196 -20.15 -5.52 -16.93
C GLY A 196 -20.75 -6.07 -15.63
N LEU A 197 -20.83 -7.40 -15.53
CA LEU A 197 -21.37 -8.05 -14.36
C LEU A 197 -20.50 -9.25 -13.94
N ALA A 198 -20.01 -9.23 -12.71
CA ALA A 198 -19.50 -10.40 -12.00
C ALA A 198 -20.65 -11.13 -11.27
N ARG A 199 -20.47 -12.42 -10.98
CA ARG A 199 -21.47 -13.22 -10.24
C ARG A 199 -21.39 -13.05 -8.72
N GLY A 200 -20.39 -12.33 -8.23
CA GLY A 200 -20.14 -12.01 -6.83
C GLY A 200 -19.59 -10.61 -6.69
N ALA A 201 -19.44 -10.16 -5.45
CA ALA A 201 -18.90 -8.83 -5.16
C ALA A 201 -17.56 -8.59 -5.88
N VAL A 202 -17.45 -7.50 -6.62
CA VAL A 202 -16.17 -7.02 -7.17
C VAL A 202 -15.32 -6.52 -6.00
N THR A 203 -14.12 -7.01 -5.87
CA THR A 203 -13.21 -6.64 -4.78
C THR A 203 -12.19 -5.60 -5.19
N ALA A 204 -11.76 -5.66 -6.45
CA ALA A 204 -10.79 -4.72 -7.00
C ALA A 204 -11.01 -4.55 -8.51
N VAL A 205 -10.81 -3.33 -8.98
CA VAL A 205 -10.75 -2.97 -10.41
C VAL A 205 -9.51 -2.14 -10.67
N ASP A 206 -9.01 -2.23 -11.89
CA ASP A 206 -7.92 -1.38 -12.35
C ASP A 206 -8.02 -1.15 -13.86
N VAL A 207 -7.36 -0.09 -14.35
CA VAL A 207 -7.42 0.33 -15.75
C VAL A 207 -6.04 0.75 -16.26
N SER A 208 -5.69 0.30 -17.47
CA SER A 208 -4.44 0.73 -18.11
C SER A 208 -4.42 2.25 -18.34
N ARG A 209 -3.22 2.81 -18.44
CA ARG A 209 -3.00 4.26 -18.57
C ARG A 209 -3.86 4.93 -19.64
N ASP A 210 -4.04 4.24 -20.75
CA ASP A 210 -4.80 4.72 -21.91
C ASP A 210 -6.28 4.27 -21.93
N GLY A 211 -6.71 3.50 -20.93
CA GLY A 211 -8.06 2.93 -20.85
C GLY A 211 -8.35 1.82 -21.86
N SER A 212 -7.33 1.23 -22.47
CA SER A 212 -7.51 0.15 -23.46
C SER A 212 -7.79 -1.21 -22.82
N VAL A 213 -7.34 -1.42 -21.58
CA VAL A 213 -7.52 -2.65 -20.81
C VAL A 213 -8.11 -2.32 -19.45
N ILE A 214 -9.16 -3.01 -19.07
CA ILE A 214 -9.83 -2.90 -17.78
C ILE A 214 -9.84 -4.28 -17.14
N ALA A 215 -9.39 -4.38 -15.90
CA ALA A 215 -9.36 -5.60 -15.12
C ALA A 215 -10.32 -5.51 -13.93
N ALA A 216 -11.02 -6.61 -13.65
CA ALA A 216 -11.90 -6.73 -12.49
C ALA A 216 -11.73 -8.10 -11.84
N GLY A 217 -11.47 -8.08 -10.55
CA GLY A 217 -11.40 -9.25 -9.68
C GLY A 217 -12.61 -9.34 -8.76
N SER A 218 -13.13 -10.54 -8.53
CA SER A 218 -14.34 -10.71 -7.74
C SER A 218 -14.29 -11.93 -6.80
N ARG A 219 -15.19 -11.94 -5.83
CA ARG A 219 -15.37 -13.06 -4.90
C ARG A 219 -15.97 -14.30 -5.56
N ASP A 220 -16.49 -14.20 -6.77
CA ASP A 220 -16.96 -15.35 -7.56
C ASP A 220 -15.82 -16.21 -8.13
N ARG A 221 -14.57 -15.86 -7.82
CA ARG A 221 -13.35 -16.57 -8.23
C ARG A 221 -13.04 -16.40 -9.72
N ALA A 222 -13.39 -15.24 -10.29
CA ALA A 222 -13.13 -14.94 -11.68
C ALA A 222 -12.34 -13.63 -11.81
N LEU A 223 -11.33 -13.66 -12.69
CA LEU A 223 -10.70 -12.47 -13.24
C LEU A 223 -11.38 -12.19 -14.57
N GLN A 224 -11.88 -10.97 -14.75
CA GLN A 224 -12.51 -10.49 -15.98
C GLN A 224 -11.68 -9.35 -16.57
N ILE A 225 -11.40 -9.43 -17.89
CA ILE A 225 -10.66 -8.40 -18.62
C ILE A 225 -11.54 -7.90 -19.76
N TYR A 226 -11.70 -6.59 -19.80
CA TYR A 226 -12.47 -5.88 -20.83
C TYR A 226 -11.57 -4.98 -21.65
N GLY A 227 -11.95 -4.77 -22.90
CA GLY A 227 -11.44 -3.67 -23.71
C GLY A 227 -12.25 -2.39 -23.48
N ARG A 228 -11.74 -1.24 -23.95
CA ARG A 228 -12.43 0.07 -23.84
C ARG A 228 -13.86 0.05 -24.40
N ALA A 229 -14.11 -0.71 -25.45
CA ALA A 229 -15.43 -0.80 -26.06
C ALA A 229 -16.41 -1.68 -25.27
N GLY A 230 -15.96 -2.34 -24.22
CA GLY A 230 -16.76 -3.31 -23.49
C GLY A 230 -16.95 -4.60 -24.26
N GLY A 231 -18.12 -5.20 -24.13
CA GLY A 231 -18.49 -6.45 -24.79
C GLY A 231 -18.28 -7.68 -23.90
N VAL A 232 -18.03 -8.85 -24.50
CA VAL A 232 -17.79 -10.07 -23.74
C VAL A 232 -16.36 -10.05 -23.21
N PRO A 233 -16.15 -10.11 -21.88
CA PRO A 233 -14.82 -10.09 -21.31
C PRO A 233 -14.09 -11.40 -21.63
N TRP A 234 -12.75 -11.30 -21.71
CA TRP A 234 -11.93 -12.47 -21.45
C TRP A 234 -12.05 -12.76 -19.95
N ALA A 235 -12.49 -13.97 -19.61
CA ALA A 235 -12.70 -14.35 -18.21
C ALA A 235 -11.98 -15.67 -17.93
N THR A 236 -11.26 -15.73 -16.80
CA THR A 236 -10.59 -16.94 -16.36
C THR A 236 -10.94 -17.25 -14.90
N PRO A 237 -11.26 -18.53 -14.57
CA PRO A 237 -11.46 -18.94 -13.20
C PRO A 237 -10.11 -18.99 -12.46
N THR A 238 -10.06 -18.41 -11.27
CA THR A 238 -8.85 -18.35 -10.43
C THR A 238 -8.84 -19.39 -9.32
N GLY A 239 -9.94 -20.16 -9.19
CA GLY A 239 -10.06 -21.24 -8.20
C GLY A 239 -10.37 -20.77 -6.76
N ALA A 240 -10.00 -19.54 -6.39
CA ALA A 240 -10.31 -18.93 -5.10
C ALA A 240 -10.72 -17.47 -5.28
N PRO A 241 -11.44 -16.86 -4.32
CA PRO A 241 -11.81 -15.45 -4.36
C PRO A 241 -10.59 -14.55 -4.56
N ILE A 242 -10.71 -13.56 -5.45
CA ILE A 242 -9.72 -12.51 -5.61
C ILE A 242 -9.95 -11.50 -4.49
N LEU A 243 -8.90 -11.11 -3.78
CA LEU A 243 -8.94 -10.12 -2.69
C LEU A 243 -8.30 -8.80 -3.11
N ALA A 244 -7.28 -8.86 -3.97
CA ALA A 244 -6.58 -7.70 -4.49
C ALA A 244 -6.18 -7.92 -5.94
N LEU A 245 -6.06 -6.83 -6.70
CA LEU A 245 -5.71 -6.84 -8.11
C LEU A 245 -4.92 -5.57 -8.44
N ALA A 246 -3.96 -5.69 -9.35
CA ALA A 246 -3.28 -4.56 -9.96
C ALA A 246 -2.97 -4.86 -11.43
N LEU A 247 -3.02 -3.81 -12.27
CA LEU A 247 -2.78 -3.86 -13.71
C LEU A 247 -1.60 -2.95 -14.07
N SER A 248 -0.65 -3.45 -14.89
CA SER A 248 0.41 -2.57 -15.39
C SER A 248 -0.16 -1.42 -16.24
N GLU A 249 0.44 -0.24 -16.15
CA GLU A 249 -0.04 0.94 -16.90
C GLU A 249 -0.09 0.72 -18.41
N ASP A 250 0.78 -0.13 -18.95
CA ASP A 250 0.79 -0.50 -20.37
C ASP A 250 -0.24 -1.58 -20.72
N GLY A 251 -1.02 -2.04 -19.74
CA GLY A 251 -2.06 -3.07 -19.91
C GLY A 251 -1.54 -4.48 -20.23
N ARG A 252 -0.25 -4.76 -20.05
CA ARG A 252 0.36 -6.04 -20.46
C ARG A 252 0.31 -7.12 -19.41
N PHE A 253 0.20 -6.75 -18.12
CA PHE A 253 0.24 -7.66 -16.98
C PHE A 253 -0.85 -7.33 -15.99
N VAL A 254 -1.55 -8.36 -15.51
CA VAL A 254 -2.50 -8.29 -14.39
C VAL A 254 -2.01 -9.23 -13.30
N VAL A 255 -1.90 -8.73 -12.09
CA VAL A 255 -1.57 -9.53 -10.91
C VAL A 255 -2.79 -9.61 -10.02
N VAL A 256 -3.11 -10.80 -9.54
CA VAL A 256 -4.19 -11.04 -8.58
C VAL A 256 -3.65 -11.70 -7.32
N GLY A 257 -4.08 -11.21 -6.18
CA GLY A 257 -3.90 -11.82 -4.87
C GLY A 257 -5.19 -12.46 -4.40
N LYS A 258 -5.08 -13.71 -3.90
CA LYS A 258 -6.25 -14.53 -3.60
C LYS A 258 -6.34 -14.94 -2.14
N GLU A 259 -7.56 -15.30 -1.75
CA GLU A 259 -7.81 -16.10 -0.56
C GLU A 259 -7.04 -17.43 -0.66
N GLY A 260 -6.40 -17.86 0.43
CA GLY A 260 -5.54 -19.04 0.47
C GLY A 260 -4.09 -18.81 0.03
N GLY A 261 -3.72 -17.58 -0.38
CA GLY A 261 -2.33 -17.15 -0.49
C GLY A 261 -1.67 -17.36 -1.84
N ASP A 262 -2.43 -17.57 -2.90
CA ASP A 262 -1.87 -17.58 -4.25
C ASP A 262 -1.77 -16.14 -4.80
N VAL A 263 -0.62 -15.82 -5.41
CA VAL A 263 -0.40 -14.65 -6.26
C VAL A 263 -0.22 -15.16 -7.69
N GLU A 264 -1.02 -14.66 -8.60
CA GLU A 264 -1.01 -15.09 -10.00
C GLU A 264 -0.86 -13.88 -10.92
N CYS A 265 0.01 -14.01 -11.93
CA CYS A 265 0.20 -13.00 -12.97
C CYS A 265 -0.30 -13.53 -14.31
N TYR A 266 -1.09 -12.71 -14.97
CA TYR A 266 -1.69 -13.02 -16.26
C TYR A 266 -1.28 -11.97 -17.31
N ARG A 267 -1.24 -12.41 -18.55
CA ARG A 267 -1.30 -11.50 -19.70
C ARG A 267 -2.77 -11.35 -20.11
N PRO A 268 -3.32 -10.14 -20.21
CA PRO A 268 -4.68 -9.93 -20.71
C PRO A 268 -4.94 -10.68 -22.00
N ASN A 269 -6.09 -11.37 -22.07
CA ASN A 269 -6.52 -12.20 -23.21
C ASN A 269 -5.60 -13.39 -23.57
N ASP A 270 -4.76 -13.85 -22.64
CA ASP A 270 -3.83 -14.96 -22.82
C ASP A 270 -3.77 -15.83 -21.54
N ALA A 271 -2.69 -16.53 -21.34
CA ALA A 271 -2.51 -17.51 -20.28
C ALA A 271 -2.01 -16.89 -18.96
N LEU A 272 -2.14 -17.69 -17.89
CA LEU A 272 -1.39 -17.54 -16.66
C LEU A 272 0.11 -17.61 -16.98
N LEU A 273 0.85 -16.54 -16.63
CA LEU A 273 2.30 -16.47 -16.85
C LEU A 273 3.05 -17.18 -15.72
N TRP A 274 2.69 -16.87 -14.48
CA TRP A 274 3.27 -17.52 -13.32
C TRP A 274 2.32 -17.47 -12.12
N LYS A 275 2.59 -18.36 -11.17
CA LYS A 275 1.87 -18.48 -9.91
C LYS A 275 2.85 -18.73 -8.79
N ASN A 276 2.72 -17.96 -7.71
CA ASN A 276 3.48 -18.12 -6.48
C ASN A 276 2.54 -18.30 -5.29
N ARG A 277 2.97 -19.07 -4.30
CA ARG A 277 2.20 -19.34 -3.08
C ARG A 277 2.88 -18.76 -1.86
N THR A 278 2.12 -18.02 -1.06
CA THR A 278 2.60 -17.41 0.20
C THR A 278 2.17 -18.18 1.44
N GLY A 279 1.08 -18.94 1.33
CA GLY A 279 0.52 -19.75 2.44
C GLY A 279 -0.44 -18.98 3.34
N SER A 280 -0.78 -17.73 3.03
CA SER A 280 -1.74 -16.90 3.77
C SER A 280 -2.44 -15.95 2.82
N ASP A 281 -3.69 -15.56 3.12
CA ASP A 281 -4.48 -14.65 2.30
C ASP A 281 -3.69 -13.42 1.88
N ILE A 282 -3.84 -13.06 0.61
CA ILE A 282 -3.20 -11.87 0.04
C ILE A 282 -4.16 -10.69 0.24
N LEU A 283 -3.77 -9.72 1.08
CA LEU A 283 -4.59 -8.56 1.40
C LEU A 283 -4.35 -7.39 0.45
N GLY A 284 -3.14 -7.26 -0.09
CA GLY A 284 -2.78 -6.25 -1.07
C GLY A 284 -1.79 -6.80 -2.08
N VAL A 285 -1.89 -6.37 -3.33
CA VAL A 285 -0.89 -6.58 -4.38
C VAL A 285 -0.69 -5.28 -5.13
N ASP A 286 0.52 -5.10 -5.62
CA ASP A 286 0.83 -4.02 -6.54
C ASP A 286 1.96 -4.43 -7.49
N LEU A 287 2.07 -3.73 -8.62
CA LEU A 287 3.12 -3.95 -9.59
C LEU A 287 3.68 -2.62 -10.11
N SER A 288 4.97 -2.61 -10.42
CA SER A 288 5.59 -1.44 -11.03
C SER A 288 4.96 -1.15 -12.40
N ARG A 289 5.03 0.09 -12.84
CA ARG A 289 4.39 0.62 -14.05
C ARG A 289 4.45 -0.29 -15.27
N ARG A 290 5.58 -0.99 -15.47
CA ARG A 290 5.80 -1.92 -16.59
C ARG A 290 5.73 -3.39 -16.19
N GLY A 291 5.36 -3.69 -14.94
CA GLY A 291 5.31 -5.05 -14.43
C GLY A 291 6.68 -5.69 -14.16
N GLU A 292 7.75 -4.91 -13.98
CA GLU A 292 9.11 -5.42 -13.73
C GLU A 292 9.31 -5.89 -12.28
N ALA A 293 8.49 -5.41 -11.37
CA ALA A 293 8.43 -5.80 -9.96
C ALA A 293 6.98 -6.04 -9.55
N VAL A 294 6.75 -7.03 -8.70
CA VAL A 294 5.45 -7.37 -8.13
C VAL A 294 5.58 -7.52 -6.63
N ALA A 295 4.73 -6.85 -5.88
CA ALA A 295 4.69 -6.91 -4.42
C ALA A 295 3.38 -7.50 -3.93
N ALA A 296 3.42 -8.17 -2.78
CA ALA A 296 2.23 -8.62 -2.07
C ALA A 296 2.39 -8.50 -0.55
N GLY A 297 1.28 -8.12 0.08
CA GLY A 297 1.09 -8.12 1.52
C GLY A 297 0.13 -9.23 1.94
N THR A 298 0.47 -9.93 3.03
CA THR A 298 -0.26 -11.11 3.48
C THR A 298 -0.90 -10.94 4.85
N ALA A 299 -1.95 -11.70 5.12
CA ALA A 299 -2.65 -11.68 6.41
C ALA A 299 -1.80 -12.20 7.57
N ASN A 300 -0.78 -13.02 7.31
CA ASN A 300 0.16 -13.49 8.33
C ASN A 300 1.36 -12.56 8.55
N GLY A 301 1.36 -11.36 7.93
CA GLY A 301 2.36 -10.34 8.20
C GLY A 301 3.58 -10.36 7.27
N THR A 302 3.54 -11.10 6.18
CA THR A 302 4.68 -11.14 5.26
C THR A 302 4.51 -10.16 4.10
N VAL A 303 5.54 -9.35 3.86
CA VAL A 303 5.74 -8.61 2.61
C VAL A 303 6.59 -9.46 1.68
N ARG A 304 6.16 -9.62 0.43
CA ARG A 304 6.92 -10.36 -0.59
C ARG A 304 7.14 -9.52 -1.84
N LEU A 305 8.30 -9.70 -2.44
CA LEU A 305 8.68 -9.08 -3.69
C LEU A 305 9.18 -10.12 -4.68
N TRP A 306 8.69 -10.03 -5.92
CA TRP A 306 9.11 -10.83 -7.06
C TRP A 306 9.55 -9.94 -8.22
N SER A 307 10.34 -10.52 -9.14
CA SER A 307 10.52 -9.94 -10.48
C SER A 307 9.22 -10.07 -11.29
N GLY A 308 9.11 -9.33 -12.38
CA GLY A 308 7.98 -9.46 -13.33
C GLY A 308 7.79 -10.87 -13.90
N ASN A 309 8.84 -11.69 -13.89
CA ASN A 309 8.80 -13.09 -14.32
C ASN A 309 8.37 -14.06 -13.20
N GLY A 310 8.11 -13.56 -12.00
CA GLY A 310 7.70 -14.37 -10.85
C GLY A 310 8.85 -14.94 -10.02
N ASP A 311 10.11 -14.60 -10.32
CA ASP A 311 11.24 -15.02 -9.52
C ASP A 311 11.23 -14.25 -8.18
N ALA A 312 11.33 -14.99 -7.06
CA ALA A 312 11.35 -14.37 -5.75
C ALA A 312 12.63 -13.54 -5.56
N ARG A 313 12.47 -12.26 -5.19
CA ARG A 313 13.60 -11.40 -4.83
C ARG A 313 13.88 -11.49 -3.34
N TRP A 314 12.88 -11.19 -2.50
CA TRP A 314 12.99 -11.28 -1.04
C TRP A 314 11.62 -11.35 -0.36
N SER A 315 11.65 -11.63 0.93
CA SER A 315 10.48 -11.56 1.81
C SER A 315 10.88 -10.91 3.14
N PHE A 316 9.92 -10.22 3.76
CA PHE A 316 10.09 -9.54 5.04
C PHE A 316 8.92 -9.86 5.95
N ASP A 317 9.20 -10.18 7.20
CA ASP A 317 8.18 -10.37 8.25
C ASP A 317 7.95 -9.04 8.96
N ALA A 318 6.78 -8.46 8.75
CA ALA A 318 6.38 -7.19 9.36
C ALA A 318 5.79 -7.36 10.77
N GLY A 319 5.59 -8.61 11.22
CA GLY A 319 5.08 -8.93 12.56
C GLY A 319 3.58 -8.70 12.76
N ALA A 320 2.86 -8.20 11.77
CA ALA A 320 1.42 -7.94 11.80
C ALA A 320 0.84 -8.01 10.38
N PRO A 321 -0.48 -8.26 10.19
CA PRO A 321 -1.08 -8.31 8.87
C PRO A 321 -0.72 -7.12 8.00
N VAL A 322 -0.22 -7.39 6.78
CA VAL A 322 0.12 -6.37 5.78
C VAL A 322 -1.12 -6.11 4.94
N ARG A 323 -1.83 -5.03 5.22
CA ARG A 323 -3.12 -4.72 4.60
C ARG A 323 -2.99 -4.10 3.22
N ALA A 324 -1.96 -3.28 3.04
CA ALA A 324 -1.72 -2.59 1.77
C ALA A 324 -0.24 -2.59 1.43
N VAL A 325 0.05 -2.62 0.13
CA VAL A 325 1.37 -2.43 -0.46
C VAL A 325 1.25 -1.53 -1.67
N ALA A 326 2.28 -0.72 -1.94
CA ALA A 326 2.33 0.13 -3.12
C ALA A 326 3.77 0.24 -3.64
N LEU A 327 3.97 0.11 -4.95
CA LEU A 327 5.26 0.22 -5.63
C LEU A 327 5.37 1.58 -6.33
N SER A 328 6.55 2.19 -6.29
CA SER A 328 6.87 3.32 -7.17
C SER A 328 6.84 2.88 -8.64
N ASP A 329 6.68 3.83 -9.58
CA ASP A 329 6.60 3.56 -11.02
C ASP A 329 7.74 2.69 -11.54
N GLY A 330 8.98 3.01 -11.15
CA GLY A 330 10.18 2.25 -11.52
C GLY A 330 10.32 0.91 -10.80
N GLY A 331 9.52 0.68 -9.76
CA GLY A 331 9.65 -0.49 -8.89
C GLY A 331 10.88 -0.43 -7.97
N ASP A 332 11.50 0.74 -7.79
CA ASP A 332 12.70 0.92 -6.95
C ASP A 332 12.38 0.99 -5.47
N TYR A 333 11.15 1.39 -5.13
CA TYR A 333 10.66 1.53 -3.77
C TYR A 333 9.33 0.82 -3.59
N LEU A 334 9.15 0.21 -2.42
CA LEU A 334 7.94 -0.47 -1.99
C LEU A 334 7.49 0.10 -0.65
N ALA A 335 6.26 0.54 -0.59
CA ALA A 335 5.56 0.89 0.64
C ALA A 335 4.75 -0.29 1.15
N ALA A 336 4.65 -0.47 2.47
CA ALA A 336 3.77 -1.46 3.08
C ALA A 336 3.20 -0.96 4.41
N GLY A 337 1.93 -1.23 4.65
CA GLY A 337 1.24 -0.95 5.91
C GLY A 337 0.98 -2.24 6.69
N ALA A 338 1.53 -2.36 7.90
CA ALA A 338 1.35 -3.54 8.73
C ALA A 338 1.22 -3.18 10.22
N GLY A 339 0.12 -3.61 10.85
CA GLY A 339 -0.16 -3.22 12.22
C GLY A 339 -0.13 -1.71 12.38
N ASP A 340 0.56 -1.21 13.38
CA ASP A 340 0.73 0.22 13.67
C ASP A 340 1.97 0.85 13.01
N ARG A 341 2.50 0.22 11.96
CA ARG A 341 3.73 0.65 11.27
C ARG A 341 3.53 0.79 9.76
N ALA A 342 4.11 1.83 9.21
CA ALA A 342 4.33 1.98 7.78
C ALA A 342 5.80 1.74 7.46
N PHE A 343 6.05 0.98 6.40
CA PHE A 343 7.39 0.60 5.95
C PHE A 343 7.64 1.16 4.55
N ILE A 344 8.87 1.57 4.30
CA ILE A 344 9.36 1.86 2.96
C ILE A 344 10.65 1.07 2.73
N PHE A 345 10.70 0.30 1.65
CA PHE A 345 11.80 -0.57 1.27
C PHE A 345 12.44 -0.09 -0.02
N ARG A 346 13.73 -0.28 -0.12
CA ARG A 346 14.47 -0.21 -1.37
C ARG A 346 14.42 -1.60 -2.00
N THR A 347 13.82 -1.74 -3.18
CA THR A 347 13.51 -3.07 -3.74
C THR A 347 14.71 -3.84 -4.29
N ALA A 348 15.79 -3.13 -4.62
CA ALA A 348 17.03 -3.74 -5.12
C ALA A 348 17.73 -4.61 -4.07
N ASP A 349 17.51 -4.33 -2.79
CA ASP A 349 18.22 -4.93 -1.67
C ASP A 349 17.27 -5.78 -0.84
N ALA A 350 17.74 -6.92 -0.32
CA ALA A 350 16.99 -7.64 0.69
C ALA A 350 16.90 -6.80 1.97
N PRO A 351 15.74 -6.78 2.67
CA PRO A 351 15.58 -5.98 3.87
C PRO A 351 16.60 -6.36 4.96
N VAL A 352 17.45 -5.41 5.33
CA VAL A 352 18.40 -5.53 6.45
C VAL A 352 17.96 -4.56 7.53
N MET A 353 17.72 -5.06 8.75
CA MET A 353 17.38 -4.21 9.90
C MET A 353 18.61 -3.35 10.26
N GLU A 354 18.39 -2.04 10.41
CA GLU A 354 19.30 -1.23 11.23
C GLU A 354 19.17 -1.73 12.67
N GLU A 355 20.27 -2.17 13.27
CA GLU A 355 20.32 -2.27 14.72
C GLU A 355 20.10 -0.86 15.27
N PRO A 356 19.21 -0.66 16.26
CA PRO A 356 18.98 0.66 16.82
C PRO A 356 20.35 1.14 17.39
N THR A 357 20.95 2.11 16.73
CA THR A 357 22.11 2.84 17.27
C THR A 357 21.64 3.44 18.58
N GLY A 358 22.04 2.81 19.71
CA GLY A 358 21.66 3.23 21.02
C GLY A 358 22.04 4.68 21.24
N ASN A 359 21.04 5.49 21.50
CA ASN A 359 20.94 6.64 22.40
C ASN A 359 19.82 7.58 21.95
N ALA A 360 18.57 7.12 22.02
CA ALA A 360 17.48 8.05 22.26
C ALA A 360 17.48 8.34 23.76
N THR A 361 18.12 9.43 24.17
CA THR A 361 17.88 10.01 25.49
C THR A 361 16.40 10.33 25.61
N PRO A 362 15.70 9.81 26.64
CA PRO A 362 14.31 10.19 26.84
C PRO A 362 14.26 11.70 27.16
N VAL A 363 13.48 12.43 26.38
CA VAL A 363 13.11 13.81 26.71
C VAL A 363 12.28 13.75 27.99
N THR A 364 12.94 13.99 29.13
CA THR A 364 12.24 14.17 30.40
C THR A 364 11.58 15.53 30.38
N ASN A 365 10.25 15.53 30.39
CA ASN A 365 9.46 16.71 30.74
C ASN A 365 9.87 17.20 32.16
N PRO A 366 10.12 18.50 32.39
CA PRO A 366 10.42 18.99 33.70
C PRO A 366 9.15 19.08 34.56
N THR A 367 8.91 18.10 35.40
CA THR A 367 8.01 18.20 36.50
C THR A 367 8.78 18.63 37.75
N ARG A 368 8.36 19.72 38.27
CA ARG A 368 8.55 20.42 39.52
C ARG A 368 9.11 19.61 40.70
N ALA A 369 10.10 20.25 41.35
CA ALA A 369 10.80 19.85 42.57
C ALA A 369 9.93 19.38 43.72
N GLY A 370 10.43 18.41 44.46
CA GLY A 370 9.96 18.05 45.81
C GLY A 370 10.62 16.80 46.39
N GLY A 371 11.73 16.94 47.09
CA GLY A 371 12.01 16.20 48.32
C GLY A 371 12.66 14.82 48.30
N ALA A 372 13.95 14.83 48.52
CA ALA A 372 14.76 13.96 49.39
C ALA A 372 14.49 12.45 49.54
N GLY A 373 15.53 11.64 49.36
CA GLY A 373 15.67 10.32 49.99
C GLY A 373 16.52 9.30 49.23
N ALA A 374 17.77 9.33 49.48
CA ALA A 374 18.82 8.34 49.62
C ALA A 374 18.62 6.88 49.14
N LEU A 375 19.52 6.44 48.29
CA LEU A 375 20.66 5.48 48.47
C LEU A 375 20.44 3.99 48.18
N ILE A 376 21.44 3.46 47.42
CA ILE A 376 22.03 2.09 47.42
C ILE A 376 21.26 1.05 46.61
N GLY A 377 21.82 0.29 45.69
CA GLY A 377 23.16 -0.07 45.27
C GLY A 377 23.11 -1.26 44.35
N LEU A 378 23.95 -1.28 43.41
CA LEU A 378 24.81 -2.35 42.87
C LEU A 378 24.32 -3.82 42.91
N LEU A 379 24.28 -4.52 41.83
CA LEU A 379 25.34 -5.41 41.31
C LEU A 379 24.84 -6.32 40.22
N ALA A 380 25.54 -6.31 39.12
CA ALA A 380 25.53 -7.32 38.09
C ALA A 380 26.27 -8.55 38.58
N VAL A 381 25.84 -9.77 38.19
CA VAL A 381 26.76 -10.89 37.90
C VAL A 381 26.14 -11.78 36.84
N ALA A 382 26.88 -11.93 35.78
CA ALA A 382 26.81 -13.06 34.86
C ALA A 382 27.39 -14.30 35.50
N ALA A 383 26.87 -15.47 35.18
CA ALA A 383 27.69 -16.70 35.07
C ALA A 383 26.92 -17.80 34.35
N ALA A 384 27.59 -18.31 33.35
CA ALA A 384 27.34 -19.57 32.65
C ALA A 384 27.72 -20.79 33.56
N GLY A 385 27.19 -21.97 33.16
CA GLY A 385 27.72 -23.27 33.63
C GLY A 385 26.61 -24.31 33.65
N LEU A 386 26.40 -25.02 32.64
CA LEU A 386 26.92 -26.37 32.29
C LEU A 386 26.73 -27.46 33.35
N LEU A 387 26.17 -28.53 32.87
CA LEU A 387 26.38 -29.97 33.22
C LEU A 387 25.31 -30.75 34.02
N LEU A 388 24.69 -31.65 33.26
CA LEU A 388 24.71 -33.15 33.41
C LEU A 388 23.77 -33.84 34.41
N ARG A 389 23.04 -34.79 33.79
CA ARG A 389 22.63 -36.11 34.28
C ARG A 389 21.48 -36.21 35.31
N ARG A 390 20.41 -36.74 34.91
CA ARG A 390 19.97 -38.15 34.79
C ARG A 390 18.67 -38.25 34.05
#